data_75f155f94f6f22fa6e87057d83098ac9
#
_entry.id   75f155f94f6f22fa6e87057d83098ac9
#
_cell.length_a   1.000
_cell.length_b   1.000
_cell.length_c   1.000
_cell.angle_alpha   90.00
_cell.angle_beta   90.00
_cell.angle_gamma   90.00
#
_symmetry.space_group_name_H-M   'P 1'
#
loop_
_entity.id
_entity.type
_entity.pdbx_description
1 polymer ?
#
loop_
_entity_poly.entity_id
_entity_poly.type
_entity_poly.pdbx_seq_one_letter_code
_entity_poly.pdbx_strand_id
1 'polypeptide(L)'
;MDVEWERNPKLAVWTSLAVAVVLALGFTAVGWWRPDGQVGQTKVVADSRHAIYVNLGDGRLYPALNLVSAQLIAGSPDQAATVGDGEIAKMPKGPTVGIAGAPVATPVALSPETSRWAVCDSASPTLAGLPVVTGINGVLTPGDSAVDLDSGHAVLMSFENQSYVVTGGVRMPIDLSDRAVAGPLGIEPGRPVVQMSRALYDAIPAGGRLVVPVVPDAGTPAPVNLGLPLVNGAVVVTRDMATSKDHFYVVTGDGVQAISPVVAEMLRQRDTFGMATAPRVAPDRLAKVPTRHVLDVDFYPESPLQIVDSRDLTVTCSAWERGIDDRQGRLKLLASRILPVTVEQARAATPLVGGGNRGVQADQVVFAEEPATFVSTTGSAPDSPARQTLWLIDVTGIRYGVPFGDNNGMQGLGLKLQQARLAPWSMLQVWPAGPELSRAAALTAHGGAPGAAVALPGSAGQAGG
;
A
#
# COMPACT_ATOMS: atom_id res chain seq x y z
N MET A 1 80.49 -27.65 -6.72
CA MET A 1 80.01 -28.64 -5.79
C MET A 1 78.45 -28.67 -5.96
N ASP A 2 78.04 -29.48 -6.93
CA ASP A 2 76.62 -29.69 -7.20
C ASP A 2 76.17 -30.88 -6.33
N VAL A 3 75.22 -30.60 -5.42
CA VAL A 3 74.59 -31.64 -4.62
C VAL A 3 73.33 -32.05 -5.37
N GLU A 4 73.42 -33.12 -6.16
CA GLU A 4 72.27 -33.77 -6.78
C GLU A 4 71.41 -34.43 -5.70
N TRP A 5 70.24 -33.91 -5.43
CA TRP A 5 69.22 -34.57 -4.62
C TRP A 5 68.52 -35.62 -5.50
N GLU A 6 68.95 -36.88 -5.40
CA GLU A 6 68.21 -38.02 -5.95
C GLU A 6 66.82 -38.09 -5.27
N ARG A 7 65.80 -37.59 -5.96
CA ARG A 7 64.37 -37.72 -5.56
C ARG A 7 63.98 -39.20 -5.75
N ASN A 8 63.97 -39.96 -4.67
CA ASN A 8 63.45 -41.30 -4.69
C ASN A 8 61.91 -41.29 -4.80
N PRO A 9 61.28 -41.47 -6.02
CA PRO A 9 59.85 -41.26 -6.24
C PRO A 9 59.00 -42.22 -5.39
N LYS A 10 59.53 -43.36 -5.00
CA LYS A 10 58.84 -44.32 -4.13
C LYS A 10 58.66 -43.79 -2.71
N LEU A 11 59.61 -43.02 -2.18
CA LEU A 11 59.52 -42.45 -0.84
C LEU A 11 58.44 -41.29 -0.81
N ALA A 12 58.38 -40.50 -1.87
CA ALA A 12 57.38 -39.44 -2.01
C ALA A 12 55.95 -39.99 -2.11
N VAL A 13 55.77 -41.12 -2.79
CA VAL A 13 54.42 -41.78 -2.88
C VAL A 13 54.03 -42.37 -1.53
N TRP A 14 54.94 -43.00 -0.81
CA TRP A 14 54.66 -43.56 0.52
C TRP A 14 54.40 -42.49 1.57
N THR A 15 55.09 -41.36 1.53
CA THR A 15 54.84 -40.24 2.44
C THR A 15 53.51 -39.54 2.14
N SER A 16 53.17 -39.35 0.86
CA SER A 16 51.88 -38.78 0.50
C SER A 16 50.70 -39.70 0.85
N LEU A 17 50.86 -41.01 0.68
CA LEU A 17 49.85 -41.99 1.10
C LEU A 17 49.66 -42.00 2.62
N ALA A 18 50.79 -41.98 3.39
CA ALA A 18 50.73 -41.92 4.84
C ALA A 18 50.05 -40.64 5.35
N VAL A 19 50.35 -39.47 4.74
CA VAL A 19 49.68 -38.20 5.06
C VAL A 19 48.18 -38.24 4.70
N ALA A 20 47.83 -38.82 3.54
CA ALA A 20 46.42 -38.97 3.16
C ALA A 20 45.65 -39.89 4.12
N VAL A 21 46.24 -40.97 4.56
CA VAL A 21 45.66 -41.90 5.56
C VAL A 21 45.52 -41.21 6.93
N VAL A 22 46.52 -40.46 7.39
CA VAL A 22 46.44 -39.69 8.64
C VAL A 22 45.38 -38.60 8.57
N LEU A 23 45.25 -37.88 7.44
CA LEU A 23 44.20 -36.91 7.22
C LEU A 23 42.82 -37.59 7.17
N ALA A 24 42.69 -38.72 6.46
CA ALA A 24 41.42 -39.46 6.41
C ALA A 24 41.02 -40.00 7.80
N LEU A 25 41.95 -40.53 8.57
CA LEU A 25 41.72 -40.96 9.95
C LEU A 25 41.44 -39.76 10.89
N GLY A 26 42.11 -38.64 10.68
CA GLY A 26 41.83 -37.38 11.39
C GLY A 26 40.44 -36.85 11.12
N PHE A 27 40.00 -36.83 9.85
CA PHE A 27 38.66 -36.42 9.47
C PHE A 27 37.56 -37.38 9.97
N THR A 28 37.83 -38.69 9.97
CA THR A 28 36.87 -39.66 10.53
C THR A 28 36.80 -39.58 12.05
N ALA A 29 37.93 -39.39 12.74
CA ALA A 29 37.97 -39.20 14.19
C ALA A 29 37.27 -37.87 14.61
N VAL A 30 37.47 -36.78 13.89
CA VAL A 30 36.79 -35.49 14.14
C VAL A 30 35.31 -35.60 13.83
N GLY A 31 34.91 -36.38 12.80
CA GLY A 31 33.50 -36.66 12.49
C GLY A 31 32.82 -37.50 13.59
N TRP A 32 33.57 -38.41 14.22
CA TRP A 32 33.07 -39.26 15.32
C TRP A 32 33.07 -38.54 16.67
N TRP A 33 33.85 -37.48 16.81
CA TRP A 33 34.00 -36.71 18.05
C TRP A 33 33.29 -35.34 18.01
N ARG A 34 32.38 -35.12 17.06
CA ARG A 34 31.43 -34.02 17.20
C ARG A 34 30.44 -34.43 18.29
N PRO A 35 30.49 -33.83 19.50
CA PRO A 35 29.46 -34.09 20.48
C PRO A 35 28.12 -33.70 19.86
N ASP A 36 27.20 -34.65 19.79
CA ASP A 36 25.81 -34.33 19.49
C ASP A 36 25.42 -33.13 20.36
N GLY A 37 25.00 -32.03 19.74
CA GLY A 37 24.64 -30.82 20.48
C GLY A 37 23.70 -31.20 21.61
N GLN A 38 23.98 -30.73 22.84
CA GLN A 38 23.11 -30.97 23.98
C GLN A 38 21.98 -29.95 23.97
N VAL A 39 20.76 -30.34 24.36
CA VAL A 39 19.63 -29.43 24.47
C VAL A 39 19.94 -28.30 25.46
N GLY A 40 20.52 -28.62 26.62
CA GLY A 40 21.02 -27.67 27.62
C GLY A 40 20.05 -26.49 27.86
N GLN A 41 20.56 -25.27 27.73
CA GLN A 41 19.82 -24.02 27.87
C GLN A 41 19.30 -23.50 26.51
N THR A 42 19.47 -24.24 25.42
CA THR A 42 19.04 -23.82 24.09
C THR A 42 17.53 -23.79 24.02
N LYS A 43 16.97 -22.64 23.65
CA LYS A 43 15.50 -22.42 23.64
C LYS A 43 14.83 -23.05 22.43
N VAL A 44 15.49 -23.05 21.25
CA VAL A 44 14.94 -23.62 20.01
C VAL A 44 15.89 -24.66 19.49
N VAL A 45 15.44 -25.88 19.35
CA VAL A 45 16.25 -27.02 18.86
C VAL A 45 15.52 -27.70 17.70
N ALA A 46 16.31 -28.30 16.81
CA ALA A 46 15.80 -29.11 15.69
C ALA A 46 16.44 -30.50 15.73
N ASP A 47 15.68 -31.53 15.39
CA ASP A 47 16.19 -32.89 15.20
C ASP A 47 16.82 -33.05 13.80
N SER A 48 17.36 -34.25 13.53
CA SER A 48 17.96 -34.59 12.23
C SER A 48 17.00 -34.50 11.05
N ARG A 49 15.70 -34.54 11.29
CA ARG A 49 14.63 -34.40 10.29
C ARG A 49 14.08 -32.96 10.20
N HIS A 50 14.74 -32.01 10.89
CA HIS A 50 14.33 -30.59 10.95
C HIS A 50 12.98 -30.35 11.67
N ALA A 51 12.49 -31.31 12.48
CA ALA A 51 11.38 -31.04 13.37
C ALA A 51 11.84 -30.09 14.49
N ILE A 52 11.07 -29.02 14.69
CA ILE A 52 11.42 -27.91 15.59
C ILE A 52 10.77 -28.13 16.95
N TYR A 53 11.54 -27.90 18.00
CA TYR A 53 11.08 -27.99 19.38
C TYR A 53 11.49 -26.74 20.15
N VAL A 54 10.64 -26.33 21.08
CA VAL A 54 10.91 -25.22 22.00
C VAL A 54 11.09 -25.75 23.43
N ASN A 55 12.13 -25.26 24.10
CA ASN A 55 12.39 -25.51 25.50
C ASN A 55 11.87 -24.32 26.32
N LEU A 56 10.82 -24.54 27.13
CA LEU A 56 10.24 -23.52 27.99
C LEU A 56 10.91 -23.42 29.37
N GLY A 57 11.91 -24.28 29.64
CA GLY A 57 12.62 -24.31 30.93
C GLY A 57 11.95 -25.16 32.02
N ASP A 58 10.86 -25.85 31.71
CA ASP A 58 10.10 -26.73 32.59
C ASP A 58 10.56 -28.20 32.51
N GLY A 59 11.67 -28.44 31.80
CA GLY A 59 12.23 -29.80 31.59
C GLY A 59 11.52 -30.58 30.48
N ARG A 60 10.69 -29.96 29.67
CA ARG A 60 9.99 -30.55 28.52
C ARG A 60 10.39 -29.88 27.21
N LEU A 61 10.29 -30.64 26.13
CA LEU A 61 10.37 -30.11 24.77
C LEU A 61 9.00 -30.07 24.12
N TYR A 62 8.61 -28.94 23.61
CA TYR A 62 7.33 -28.71 22.95
C TYR A 62 7.54 -28.71 21.44
N PRO A 63 6.94 -29.65 20.68
CA PRO A 63 6.99 -29.58 19.21
C PRO A 63 6.38 -28.26 18.74
N ALA A 64 7.06 -27.51 17.86
CA ALA A 64 6.57 -26.27 17.31
C ALA A 64 6.03 -26.46 15.88
N LEU A 65 4.90 -25.83 15.56
CA LEU A 65 4.29 -25.91 14.23
C LEU A 65 5.19 -25.33 13.13
N ASN A 66 5.98 -24.30 13.48
CA ASN A 66 6.86 -23.61 12.54
C ASN A 66 7.96 -22.86 13.29
N LEU A 67 9.02 -22.46 12.56
CA LEU A 67 10.16 -21.74 13.13
C LEU A 67 9.76 -20.38 13.70
N VAL A 68 8.87 -19.65 13.03
CA VAL A 68 8.38 -18.34 13.49
C VAL A 68 7.76 -18.43 14.88
N SER A 69 6.92 -19.45 15.13
CA SER A 69 6.36 -19.68 16.46
C SER A 69 7.43 -19.99 17.50
N ALA A 70 8.41 -20.80 17.13
CA ALA A 70 9.51 -21.13 18.05
C ALA A 70 10.34 -19.89 18.41
N GLN A 71 10.63 -19.04 17.45
CA GLN A 71 11.36 -17.78 17.66
C GLN A 71 10.56 -16.79 18.52
N LEU A 72 9.24 -16.65 18.27
CA LEU A 72 8.36 -15.84 19.11
C LEU A 72 8.34 -16.29 20.56
N ILE A 73 8.25 -17.59 20.80
CA ILE A 73 8.27 -18.17 22.15
C ILE A 73 9.64 -17.95 22.82
N ALA A 74 10.73 -18.18 22.08
CA ALA A 74 12.09 -18.02 22.57
C ALA A 74 12.48 -16.56 22.83
N GLY A 75 11.84 -15.61 22.12
CA GLY A 75 12.21 -14.19 22.13
C GLY A 75 13.55 -13.93 21.44
N SER A 76 13.96 -14.79 20.50
CA SER A 76 15.22 -14.68 19.74
C SER A 76 15.00 -15.05 18.28
N PRO A 77 15.57 -14.29 17.30
CA PRO A 77 15.48 -14.59 15.87
C PRO A 77 16.43 -15.70 15.42
N ASP A 78 17.10 -16.35 16.37
CA ASP A 78 18.11 -17.34 16.06
C ASP A 78 17.51 -18.56 15.34
N GLN A 79 18.31 -19.19 14.52
CA GLN A 79 17.97 -20.47 13.91
C GLN A 79 17.92 -21.57 14.97
N ALA A 80 17.13 -22.62 14.71
CA ALA A 80 17.09 -23.78 15.58
C ALA A 80 18.47 -24.48 15.62
N ALA A 81 18.99 -24.74 16.81
CA ALA A 81 20.22 -25.49 16.95
C ALA A 81 19.93 -26.97 16.68
N THR A 82 20.74 -27.60 15.81
CA THR A 82 20.63 -29.03 15.54
C THR A 82 21.15 -29.82 16.73
N VAL A 83 20.33 -30.73 17.26
CA VAL A 83 20.64 -31.58 18.39
C VAL A 83 20.44 -33.04 17.98
N GLY A 84 21.25 -33.95 18.51
CA GLY A 84 21.12 -35.37 18.23
C GLY A 84 19.77 -35.95 18.66
N ASP A 85 19.16 -36.80 17.82
CA ASP A 85 17.84 -37.39 18.05
C ASP A 85 17.79 -38.13 19.40
N GLY A 86 18.92 -38.74 19.84
CA GLY A 86 19.05 -39.41 21.11
C GLY A 86 18.88 -38.47 22.32
N GLU A 87 19.38 -37.24 22.24
CA GLU A 87 19.20 -36.23 23.30
C GLU A 87 17.76 -35.70 23.34
N ILE A 88 17.20 -35.48 22.18
CA ILE A 88 15.79 -35.04 22.05
C ILE A 88 14.86 -36.14 22.59
N ALA A 89 15.16 -37.43 22.33
CA ALA A 89 14.32 -38.54 22.78
C ALA A 89 14.34 -38.73 24.31
N LYS A 90 15.41 -38.34 25.00
CA LYS A 90 15.53 -38.42 26.47
C LYS A 90 14.59 -37.44 27.20
N MET A 91 14.21 -36.36 26.56
CA MET A 91 13.39 -35.34 27.20
C MET A 91 11.89 -35.64 27.04
N PRO A 92 11.06 -35.47 28.10
CA PRO A 92 9.62 -35.53 27.98
C PRO A 92 9.10 -34.51 26.95
N LYS A 93 8.01 -34.88 26.24
CA LYS A 93 7.38 -33.98 25.27
C LYS A 93 6.14 -33.33 25.88
N GLY A 94 5.94 -32.06 25.55
CA GLY A 94 4.70 -31.35 25.75
C GLY A 94 3.76 -31.44 24.54
N PRO A 95 2.59 -30.82 24.60
CA PRO A 95 1.71 -30.68 23.43
C PRO A 95 2.40 -29.83 22.34
N THR A 96 1.96 -30.00 21.09
CA THR A 96 2.42 -29.17 19.99
C THR A 96 1.95 -27.73 20.20
N VAL A 97 2.86 -26.76 20.01
CA VAL A 97 2.59 -25.33 20.17
C VAL A 97 2.83 -24.58 18.87
N GLY A 98 2.20 -23.43 18.70
CA GLY A 98 2.50 -22.55 17.59
C GLY A 98 1.28 -21.87 17.00
N ILE A 99 1.53 -21.04 15.98
CA ILE A 99 0.51 -20.29 15.24
C ILE A 99 0.23 -21.05 13.94
N ALA A 100 -0.98 -21.57 13.81
CA ALA A 100 -1.43 -22.16 12.56
C ALA A 100 -1.56 -21.07 11.48
N GLY A 101 -0.97 -21.29 10.30
CA GLY A 101 -0.97 -20.30 9.21
C GLY A 101 0.06 -19.17 9.36
N ALA A 102 0.97 -19.25 10.33
CA ALA A 102 2.14 -18.37 10.35
C ALA A 102 3.07 -18.65 9.15
N PRO A 103 3.94 -17.70 8.77
CA PRO A 103 4.90 -17.90 7.68
C PRO A 103 5.78 -19.14 7.95
N VAL A 104 6.15 -19.85 6.89
CA VAL A 104 7.04 -21.02 6.99
C VAL A 104 8.44 -20.61 7.50
N ALA A 105 8.93 -19.48 7.04
CA ALA A 105 10.16 -18.84 7.48
C ALA A 105 9.85 -17.40 7.91
N THR A 106 10.69 -16.86 8.79
CA THR A 106 10.57 -15.47 9.23
C THR A 106 10.76 -14.53 8.06
N PRO A 107 9.74 -13.73 7.70
CA PRO A 107 9.87 -12.77 6.61
C PRO A 107 10.96 -11.75 6.92
N VAL A 108 11.73 -11.38 5.91
CA VAL A 108 12.77 -10.37 6.05
C VAL A 108 12.13 -8.99 6.13
N ALA A 109 12.48 -8.22 7.15
CA ALA A 109 12.04 -6.84 7.29
C ALA A 109 12.83 -5.91 6.35
N LEU A 110 12.29 -5.68 5.16
CA LEU A 110 12.83 -4.71 4.21
C LEU A 110 12.29 -3.32 4.54
N SER A 111 13.18 -2.35 4.61
CA SER A 111 12.89 -1.00 5.09
C SER A 111 13.54 0.05 4.20
N PRO A 112 13.04 0.26 2.97
CA PRO A 112 13.59 1.24 2.04
C PRO A 112 13.49 2.66 2.60
N GLU A 113 14.26 3.61 2.06
CA GLU A 113 14.18 5.01 2.47
C GLU A 113 12.81 5.63 2.15
N THR A 114 12.21 5.23 1.05
CA THR A 114 10.88 5.67 0.65
C THR A 114 9.93 4.47 0.58
N SER A 115 8.84 4.54 1.32
CA SER A 115 7.75 3.57 1.26
C SER A 115 6.84 3.89 0.09
N ARG A 116 6.55 2.90 -0.79
CA ARG A 116 5.76 3.08 -2.01
C ARG A 116 4.71 1.98 -2.11
N TRP A 117 3.48 2.40 -2.36
CA TRP A 117 2.31 1.53 -2.44
C TRP A 117 1.42 1.95 -3.59
N ALA A 118 0.82 0.99 -4.27
CA ALA A 118 -0.22 1.29 -5.24
C ALA A 118 -1.32 0.23 -5.24
N VAL A 119 -2.51 0.68 -5.62
CA VAL A 119 -3.66 -0.18 -5.95
C VAL A 119 -4.06 0.16 -7.38
N CYS A 120 -4.10 -0.85 -8.23
CA CYS A 120 -4.42 -0.72 -9.64
C CYS A 120 -5.61 -1.58 -10.02
N ASP A 121 -6.54 -0.99 -10.77
CA ASP A 121 -7.60 -1.69 -11.47
C ASP A 121 -7.20 -1.87 -12.93
N SER A 122 -7.22 -3.11 -13.41
CA SER A 122 -7.02 -3.43 -14.83
C SER A 122 -8.32 -3.91 -15.43
N ALA A 123 -8.78 -3.30 -16.52
CA ALA A 123 -9.98 -3.75 -17.23
C ALA A 123 -9.78 -5.18 -17.72
N SER A 124 -10.75 -6.07 -17.42
CA SER A 124 -10.70 -7.46 -17.83
C SER A 124 -11.90 -7.77 -18.73
N PRO A 125 -11.67 -8.21 -19.97
CA PRO A 125 -12.75 -8.60 -20.88
C PRO A 125 -13.44 -9.89 -20.42
N THR A 126 -12.81 -10.68 -19.54
CA THR A 126 -13.31 -12.00 -19.11
C THR A 126 -14.12 -11.98 -17.83
N LEU A 127 -14.08 -10.87 -17.05
CA LEU A 127 -14.73 -10.75 -15.74
C LEU A 127 -16.04 -9.94 -15.78
N ALA A 128 -16.78 -9.97 -16.87
CA ALA A 128 -18.08 -9.28 -17.01
C ALA A 128 -18.03 -7.79 -16.59
N GLY A 129 -16.95 -7.10 -16.95
CA GLY A 129 -16.74 -5.68 -16.65
C GLY A 129 -16.12 -5.40 -15.28
N LEU A 130 -15.92 -6.40 -14.43
CA LEU A 130 -15.19 -6.23 -13.17
C LEU A 130 -13.68 -6.12 -13.45
N PRO A 131 -12.98 -5.14 -12.84
CA PRO A 131 -11.54 -5.02 -13.00
C PRO A 131 -10.79 -6.12 -12.25
N VAL A 132 -9.57 -6.43 -12.72
CA VAL A 132 -8.58 -7.20 -11.96
C VAL A 132 -7.84 -6.24 -11.04
N VAL A 133 -7.88 -6.50 -9.74
CA VAL A 133 -7.26 -5.65 -8.72
C VAL A 133 -5.84 -6.13 -8.44
N THR A 134 -4.87 -5.25 -8.58
CA THR A 134 -3.46 -5.53 -8.26
C THR A 134 -2.96 -4.60 -7.17
N GLY A 135 -2.47 -5.18 -6.06
CA GLY A 135 -1.70 -4.45 -5.05
C GLY A 135 -0.22 -4.42 -5.43
N ILE A 136 0.42 -3.27 -5.38
CA ILE A 136 1.86 -3.12 -5.68
C ILE A 136 2.57 -2.53 -4.48
N ASN A 137 3.70 -3.13 -4.09
CA ASN A 137 4.59 -2.64 -3.04
C ASN A 137 5.99 -2.46 -3.62
N GLY A 138 6.45 -1.20 -3.70
CA GLY A 138 7.76 -0.81 -4.24
C GLY A 138 7.66 0.21 -5.36
N VAL A 139 8.78 0.40 -6.07
CA VAL A 139 8.94 1.41 -7.12
C VAL A 139 8.06 1.10 -8.32
N LEU A 140 7.27 2.10 -8.73
CA LEU A 140 6.50 2.01 -9.97
C LEU A 140 7.39 2.36 -11.17
N THR A 141 7.21 1.60 -12.24
CA THR A 141 7.88 1.82 -13.53
C THR A 141 6.81 2.02 -14.61
N PRO A 142 6.17 3.20 -14.66
CA PRO A 142 5.19 3.49 -15.70
C PRO A 142 5.90 3.54 -17.07
N GLY A 143 5.31 2.90 -18.07
CA GLY A 143 5.81 2.97 -19.45
C GLY A 143 5.53 4.34 -20.08
N ASP A 144 6.12 4.60 -21.25
CA ASP A 144 6.02 5.86 -21.99
C ASP A 144 4.56 6.29 -22.33
N SER A 145 3.63 5.34 -22.34
CA SER A 145 2.21 5.60 -22.59
C SER A 145 1.40 5.95 -21.33
N ALA A 146 2.03 5.95 -20.16
CA ALA A 146 1.33 6.28 -18.92
C ALA A 146 1.02 7.78 -18.86
N VAL A 147 -0.17 8.12 -18.40
CA VAL A 147 -0.66 9.49 -18.23
C VAL A 147 -0.92 9.72 -16.76
N ASP A 148 -0.33 10.78 -16.22
CA ASP A 148 -0.66 11.25 -14.89
C ASP A 148 -2.06 11.87 -14.90
N LEU A 149 -2.93 11.40 -14.02
CA LEU A 149 -4.25 11.98 -13.80
C LEU A 149 -4.13 13.15 -12.83
N ASP A 150 -3.50 14.21 -13.31
CA ASP A 150 -3.34 15.48 -12.61
C ASP A 150 -4.57 16.37 -12.77
N SER A 151 -4.46 17.64 -12.46
CA SER A 151 -5.57 18.60 -12.61
C SER A 151 -6.00 18.86 -14.07
N GLY A 152 -5.26 18.37 -15.06
CA GLY A 152 -5.56 18.53 -16.49
C GLY A 152 -6.12 17.27 -17.15
N HIS A 153 -5.82 16.08 -16.59
CA HIS A 153 -6.24 14.80 -17.14
C HIS A 153 -7.14 14.06 -16.16
N ALA A 154 -8.13 13.36 -16.69
CA ALA A 154 -9.08 12.61 -15.87
C ALA A 154 -9.52 11.31 -16.55
N VAL A 155 -9.94 10.34 -15.75
CA VAL A 155 -10.65 9.15 -16.19
C VAL A 155 -12.05 9.13 -15.61
N LEU A 156 -13.02 8.64 -16.39
CA LEU A 156 -14.38 8.43 -15.93
C LEU A 156 -14.54 7.01 -15.41
N MET A 157 -14.94 6.90 -14.16
CA MET A 157 -15.15 5.60 -13.51
C MET A 157 -16.53 5.55 -12.84
N SER A 158 -17.03 4.34 -12.61
CA SER A 158 -18.29 4.12 -11.89
C SER A 158 -18.08 3.15 -10.72
N PHE A 159 -18.77 3.43 -9.62
CA PHE A 159 -18.84 2.57 -8.46
C PHE A 159 -20.25 2.63 -7.86
N GLU A 160 -20.88 1.49 -7.59
CA GLU A 160 -22.24 1.40 -7.02
C GLU A 160 -23.27 2.30 -7.73
N ASN A 161 -23.29 2.28 -9.06
CA ASN A 161 -24.18 3.09 -9.93
C ASN A 161 -23.93 4.62 -9.88
N GLN A 162 -22.90 5.09 -9.20
CA GLN A 162 -22.49 6.50 -9.22
C GLN A 162 -21.30 6.66 -10.16
N SER A 163 -21.34 7.68 -11.03
CA SER A 163 -20.19 8.07 -11.87
C SER A 163 -19.28 9.04 -11.13
N TYR A 164 -17.99 8.94 -11.42
CA TYR A 164 -16.94 9.75 -10.83
C TYR A 164 -15.99 10.27 -11.91
N VAL A 165 -15.53 11.50 -11.71
CA VAL A 165 -14.33 12.04 -12.36
C VAL A 165 -13.16 11.77 -11.41
N VAL A 166 -12.16 11.07 -11.89
CA VAL A 166 -10.94 10.73 -11.12
C VAL A 166 -9.80 11.54 -11.68
N THR A 167 -9.31 12.51 -10.92
CA THR A 167 -8.27 13.47 -11.30
C THR A 167 -7.69 14.15 -10.06
N GLY A 168 -6.49 14.74 -10.16
CA GLY A 168 -5.92 15.57 -9.09
C GLY A 168 -5.79 14.89 -7.73
N GLY A 169 -5.64 13.57 -7.69
CA GLY A 169 -5.54 12.82 -6.43
C GLY A 169 -6.87 12.50 -5.75
N VAL A 170 -8.02 12.81 -6.36
CA VAL A 170 -9.36 12.60 -5.78
C VAL A 170 -10.33 11.98 -6.77
N ARG A 171 -11.41 11.41 -6.24
CA ARG A 171 -12.61 10.98 -6.99
C ARG A 171 -13.77 11.91 -6.68
N MET A 172 -14.34 12.55 -7.69
CA MET A 172 -15.42 13.52 -7.56
C MET A 172 -16.71 12.96 -8.17
N PRO A 173 -17.78 12.80 -7.38
CA PRO A 173 -19.07 12.34 -7.91
C PRO A 173 -19.63 13.32 -8.92
N ILE A 174 -20.17 12.81 -10.03
CA ILE A 174 -20.77 13.60 -11.11
C ILE A 174 -22.02 12.92 -11.63
N ASP A 175 -22.96 13.73 -12.13
CA ASP A 175 -24.03 13.28 -13.01
C ASP A 175 -23.64 13.58 -14.47
N LEU A 176 -23.28 12.56 -15.23
CA LEU A 176 -22.89 12.70 -16.63
C LEU A 176 -24.05 13.07 -17.56
N SER A 177 -25.30 12.96 -17.12
CA SER A 177 -26.48 13.38 -17.87
C SER A 177 -26.73 14.90 -17.79
N ASP A 178 -26.19 15.55 -16.75
CA ASP A 178 -26.29 17.02 -16.61
C ASP A 178 -25.25 17.70 -17.52
N ARG A 179 -25.71 18.14 -18.68
CA ARG A 179 -24.84 18.81 -19.67
C ARG A 179 -24.27 20.13 -19.18
N ALA A 180 -24.93 20.81 -18.25
CA ALA A 180 -24.45 22.06 -17.68
C ALA A 180 -23.23 21.81 -16.76
N VAL A 181 -23.01 20.57 -16.35
CA VAL A 181 -21.83 20.14 -15.59
C VAL A 181 -20.80 19.46 -16.50
N ALA A 182 -21.20 18.45 -17.28
CA ALA A 182 -20.31 17.64 -18.09
C ALA A 182 -19.63 18.44 -19.21
N GLY A 183 -20.39 19.33 -19.91
CA GLY A 183 -19.87 20.12 -21.02
C GLY A 183 -18.71 21.04 -20.65
N PRO A 184 -18.85 21.92 -19.64
CA PRO A 184 -17.76 22.78 -19.18
C PRO A 184 -16.51 22.04 -18.69
N LEU A 185 -16.68 20.80 -18.18
CA LEU A 185 -15.57 19.92 -17.79
C LEU A 185 -14.86 19.24 -18.98
N GLY A 186 -15.32 19.46 -20.22
CA GLY A 186 -14.75 18.80 -21.40
C GLY A 186 -15.19 17.34 -21.57
N ILE A 187 -16.25 16.91 -20.89
CA ILE A 187 -16.76 15.55 -20.98
C ILE A 187 -17.78 15.46 -22.12
N GLU A 188 -17.37 14.84 -23.21
CA GLU A 188 -18.23 14.59 -24.37
C GLU A 188 -19.23 13.46 -24.09
N PRO A 189 -20.44 13.53 -24.66
CA PRO A 189 -21.41 12.44 -24.57
C PRO A 189 -20.84 11.13 -25.12
N GLY A 190 -21.11 10.02 -24.43
CA GLY A 190 -20.69 8.69 -24.88
C GLY A 190 -19.23 8.32 -24.59
N ARG A 191 -18.51 9.14 -23.84
CA ARG A 191 -17.19 8.75 -23.33
C ARG A 191 -17.31 7.48 -22.48
N PRO A 192 -16.36 6.53 -22.61
CA PRO A 192 -16.40 5.29 -21.85
C PRO A 192 -16.25 5.56 -20.35
N VAL A 193 -17.08 4.89 -19.56
CA VAL A 193 -17.01 4.87 -18.10
C VAL A 193 -16.67 3.45 -17.69
N VAL A 194 -15.55 3.26 -17.00
CA VAL A 194 -15.10 1.93 -16.54
C VAL A 194 -15.49 1.69 -15.09
N GLN A 195 -15.76 0.44 -14.77
CA GLN A 195 -16.08 0.07 -13.40
C GLN A 195 -14.83 0.13 -12.52
N MET A 196 -14.97 0.75 -11.35
CA MET A 196 -13.95 0.83 -10.30
C MET A 196 -14.18 -0.28 -9.28
N SER A 197 -13.11 -0.94 -8.85
CA SER A 197 -13.17 -1.87 -7.73
C SER A 197 -13.40 -1.15 -6.40
N ARG A 198 -13.85 -1.87 -5.38
CA ARG A 198 -13.89 -1.37 -4.01
C ARG A 198 -12.50 -0.98 -3.51
N ALA A 199 -11.49 -1.76 -3.85
CA ALA A 199 -10.11 -1.51 -3.46
C ALA A 199 -9.58 -0.16 -3.98
N LEU A 200 -9.75 0.11 -5.28
CA LEU A 200 -9.34 1.38 -5.87
C LEU A 200 -10.20 2.54 -5.35
N TYR A 201 -11.50 2.32 -5.18
CA TYR A 201 -12.41 3.32 -4.61
C TYR A 201 -11.94 3.77 -3.21
N ASP A 202 -11.57 2.84 -2.34
CA ASP A 202 -11.09 3.15 -1.00
C ASP A 202 -9.67 3.75 -1.00
N ALA A 203 -8.87 3.46 -2.03
CA ALA A 203 -7.51 3.99 -2.19
C ALA A 203 -7.46 5.43 -2.73
N ILE A 204 -8.56 5.93 -3.34
CA ILE A 204 -8.64 7.30 -3.86
C ILE A 204 -9.48 8.16 -2.91
N PRO A 205 -8.94 9.24 -2.34
CA PRO A 205 -9.70 10.16 -1.49
C PRO A 205 -10.95 10.72 -2.19
N ALA A 206 -12.00 10.97 -1.40
CA ALA A 206 -13.19 11.62 -1.89
C ALA A 206 -12.96 13.12 -2.11
N GLY A 207 -13.33 13.61 -3.27
CA GLY A 207 -13.45 15.05 -3.57
C GLY A 207 -14.88 15.54 -3.47
N GLY A 208 -15.08 16.84 -3.69
CA GLY A 208 -16.40 17.47 -3.73
C GLY A 208 -17.25 16.95 -4.88
N ARG A 209 -18.58 17.03 -4.74
CA ARG A 209 -19.51 16.68 -5.83
C ARG A 209 -19.49 17.76 -6.90
N LEU A 210 -19.32 17.35 -8.17
CA LEU A 210 -19.39 18.24 -9.32
C LEU A 210 -20.86 18.46 -9.71
N VAL A 211 -21.35 19.63 -9.42
CA VAL A 211 -22.72 20.11 -9.75
C VAL A 211 -22.63 21.56 -10.16
N VAL A 212 -23.67 22.11 -10.79
CA VAL A 212 -23.72 23.56 -10.96
C VAL A 212 -23.90 24.21 -9.59
N PRO A 213 -22.99 25.10 -9.15
CA PRO A 213 -23.10 25.74 -7.84
C PRO A 213 -24.42 26.54 -7.72
N VAL A 214 -25.04 26.45 -6.55
CA VAL A 214 -26.26 27.20 -6.26
C VAL A 214 -25.88 28.57 -5.68
N VAL A 215 -26.18 29.64 -6.40
CA VAL A 215 -25.98 31.01 -5.92
C VAL A 215 -27.19 31.45 -5.08
N PRO A 216 -27.01 31.90 -3.83
CA PRO A 216 -28.10 32.40 -3.03
C PRO A 216 -28.82 33.58 -3.73
N ASP A 217 -30.14 33.61 -3.63
CA ASP A 217 -31.00 34.65 -4.20
C ASP A 217 -30.76 34.94 -5.70
N ALA A 218 -30.36 33.92 -6.47
CA ALA A 218 -30.09 34.03 -7.90
C ALA A 218 -31.30 34.69 -8.65
N GLY A 219 -30.98 35.57 -9.58
CA GLY A 219 -31.97 36.32 -10.37
C GLY A 219 -32.53 37.57 -9.68
N THR A 220 -32.30 37.77 -8.38
CA THR A 220 -32.69 39.04 -7.74
C THR A 220 -31.70 40.17 -8.07
N PRO A 221 -32.14 41.45 -8.12
CA PRO A 221 -31.27 42.58 -8.40
C PRO A 221 -30.09 42.62 -7.42
N ALA A 222 -28.87 42.67 -7.95
CA ALA A 222 -27.67 42.72 -7.13
C ALA A 222 -27.41 44.16 -6.66
N PRO A 223 -27.08 44.40 -5.39
CA PRO A 223 -26.82 45.73 -4.83
C PRO A 223 -25.43 46.28 -5.21
N VAL A 224 -24.65 45.55 -6.02
CA VAL A 224 -23.30 45.94 -6.41
C VAL A 224 -23.29 46.82 -7.65
N ASN A 225 -22.53 47.93 -7.63
CA ASN A 225 -22.41 48.84 -8.76
C ASN A 225 -21.15 48.51 -9.60
N LEU A 226 -21.36 47.70 -10.63
CA LEU A 226 -20.34 47.38 -11.63
C LEU A 226 -20.52 48.17 -12.93
N GLY A 227 -21.44 49.19 -12.94
CA GLY A 227 -21.70 50.06 -14.06
C GLY A 227 -22.76 49.58 -15.05
N LEU A 228 -23.41 48.47 -14.71
CA LEU A 228 -24.55 47.89 -15.44
C LEU A 228 -25.48 47.21 -14.42
N PRO A 229 -26.78 47.13 -14.72
CA PRO A 229 -27.72 46.41 -13.86
C PRO A 229 -27.42 44.92 -13.95
N LEU A 230 -27.12 44.30 -12.79
CA LEU A 230 -26.83 42.89 -12.66
C LEU A 230 -27.73 42.24 -11.63
N VAL A 231 -27.84 40.95 -11.71
CA VAL A 231 -28.57 40.13 -10.75
C VAL A 231 -27.58 39.19 -10.03
N ASN A 232 -27.95 38.72 -8.85
CA ASN A 232 -27.21 37.67 -8.14
C ASN A 232 -27.13 36.42 -9.02
N GLY A 233 -25.98 35.78 -9.10
CA GLY A 233 -25.72 34.67 -10.00
C GLY A 233 -25.19 35.07 -11.37
N ALA A 234 -25.25 36.36 -11.74
CA ALA A 234 -24.68 36.81 -13.01
C ALA A 234 -23.16 36.61 -13.02
N VAL A 235 -22.66 36.06 -14.11
CA VAL A 235 -21.23 35.92 -14.35
C VAL A 235 -20.70 37.15 -15.08
N VAL A 236 -19.64 37.75 -14.56
CA VAL A 236 -18.94 38.88 -15.20
C VAL A 236 -17.49 38.52 -15.47
N VAL A 237 -16.85 39.19 -16.42
CA VAL A 237 -15.47 38.97 -16.80
C VAL A 237 -14.67 40.25 -16.76
N THR A 238 -13.45 40.19 -16.23
CA THR A 238 -12.47 41.28 -16.36
C THR A 238 -11.22 40.75 -17.04
N ARG A 239 -10.52 41.63 -17.78
CA ARG A 239 -9.28 41.27 -18.46
C ARG A 239 -8.09 41.86 -17.70
N ASP A 240 -7.17 41.00 -17.35
CA ASP A 240 -5.89 41.44 -16.84
C ASP A 240 -5.05 42.00 -17.99
N MET A 241 -4.64 43.27 -17.85
CA MET A 241 -3.92 43.99 -18.92
C MET A 241 -2.46 43.51 -19.06
N ALA A 242 -1.88 42.99 -17.98
CA ALA A 242 -0.48 42.53 -18.01
C ALA A 242 -0.37 41.14 -18.61
N THR A 243 -1.26 40.23 -18.28
CA THR A 243 -1.22 38.83 -18.72
C THR A 243 -2.16 38.54 -19.89
N SER A 244 -3.04 39.48 -20.24
CA SER A 244 -4.11 39.32 -21.23
C SER A 244 -5.08 38.17 -20.92
N LYS A 245 -5.12 37.69 -19.71
CA LYS A 245 -6.04 36.63 -19.25
C LYS A 245 -7.38 37.23 -18.83
N ASP A 246 -8.43 36.48 -19.11
CA ASP A 246 -9.78 36.80 -18.63
C ASP A 246 -9.99 36.13 -17.25
N HIS A 247 -10.44 36.88 -16.26
CA HIS A 247 -10.82 36.46 -14.93
C HIS A 247 -12.32 36.54 -14.75
N PHE A 248 -12.93 35.51 -14.26
CA PHE A 248 -14.37 35.36 -14.11
C PHE A 248 -14.78 35.56 -12.66
N TYR A 249 -15.92 36.20 -12.47
CA TYR A 249 -16.53 36.45 -11.17
C TYR A 249 -18.02 36.17 -11.24
N VAL A 250 -18.58 35.62 -10.17
CA VAL A 250 -20.02 35.55 -9.97
C VAL A 250 -20.43 36.67 -9.03
N VAL A 251 -21.54 37.32 -9.37
CA VAL A 251 -22.14 38.38 -8.55
C VAL A 251 -22.95 37.74 -7.44
N THR A 252 -22.73 38.19 -6.21
CA THR A 252 -23.43 37.74 -5.00
C THR A 252 -24.16 38.87 -4.33
N GLY A 253 -25.01 38.60 -3.31
CA GLY A 253 -25.85 39.56 -2.63
C GLY A 253 -25.13 40.76 -2.02
N ASP A 254 -23.84 40.70 -1.78
CA ASP A 254 -23.05 41.73 -1.13
C ASP A 254 -21.64 41.91 -1.71
N GLY A 255 -21.37 41.36 -2.88
CA GLY A 255 -20.06 41.46 -3.50
C GLY A 255 -19.91 40.62 -4.76
N VAL A 256 -18.68 40.17 -5.03
CA VAL A 256 -18.34 39.28 -6.11
C VAL A 256 -17.42 38.18 -5.60
N GLN A 257 -17.51 37.00 -6.17
CA GLN A 257 -16.56 35.91 -5.92
C GLN A 257 -15.81 35.54 -7.20
N ALA A 258 -14.51 35.42 -7.12
CA ALA A 258 -13.69 34.87 -8.20
C ALA A 258 -14.04 33.39 -8.40
N ILE A 259 -14.18 32.97 -9.66
CA ILE A 259 -14.51 31.59 -10.03
C ILE A 259 -13.68 31.14 -11.22
N SER A 260 -13.47 29.82 -11.35
CA SER A 260 -12.78 29.26 -12.52
C SER A 260 -13.59 29.45 -13.81
N PRO A 261 -12.96 29.44 -14.98
CA PRO A 261 -13.67 29.44 -16.27
C PRO A 261 -14.69 28.31 -16.38
N VAL A 262 -14.38 27.14 -15.81
CA VAL A 262 -15.27 25.97 -15.80
C VAL A 262 -16.54 26.27 -15.00
N VAL A 263 -16.40 26.81 -13.79
CA VAL A 263 -17.53 27.19 -12.94
C VAL A 263 -18.34 28.32 -13.60
N ALA A 264 -17.66 29.29 -14.21
CA ALA A 264 -18.33 30.39 -14.94
C ALA A 264 -19.21 29.85 -16.06
N GLU A 265 -18.72 28.89 -16.83
CA GLU A 265 -19.50 28.28 -17.91
C GLU A 265 -20.63 27.39 -17.36
N MET A 266 -20.43 26.65 -16.28
CA MET A 266 -21.48 25.86 -15.61
C MET A 266 -22.66 26.77 -15.19
N LEU A 267 -22.39 27.90 -14.53
CA LEU A 267 -23.40 28.85 -14.11
C LEU A 267 -24.16 29.43 -15.31
N ARG A 268 -23.43 29.79 -16.36
CA ARG A 268 -24.04 30.36 -17.59
C ARG A 268 -24.85 29.34 -18.36
N GLN A 269 -24.45 28.08 -18.40
CA GLN A 269 -25.26 27.02 -19.02
C GLN A 269 -26.54 26.73 -18.23
N ARG A 270 -26.55 26.99 -16.93
CA ARG A 270 -27.75 26.87 -16.10
C ARG A 270 -28.69 28.05 -16.30
N ASP A 271 -28.18 29.29 -16.24
CA ASP A 271 -28.94 30.52 -16.48
C ASP A 271 -28.01 31.64 -16.92
N THR A 272 -28.34 32.30 -18.02
CA THR A 272 -27.61 33.47 -18.51
C THR A 272 -28.23 34.78 -18.02
N PHE A 273 -29.38 34.74 -17.36
CA PHE A 273 -30.18 35.93 -16.98
C PHE A 273 -30.39 36.89 -18.14
N GLY A 274 -30.58 36.34 -19.36
CA GLY A 274 -30.80 37.12 -20.59
C GLY A 274 -29.53 37.72 -21.20
N MET A 275 -28.35 37.45 -20.66
CA MET A 275 -27.06 37.96 -21.18
C MET A 275 -26.40 36.94 -22.11
N ALA A 276 -26.36 37.23 -23.40
CA ALA A 276 -25.76 36.33 -24.41
C ALA A 276 -24.29 36.01 -24.12
N THR A 277 -23.52 36.96 -23.59
CA THR A 277 -22.15 36.82 -23.18
C THR A 277 -21.94 37.34 -21.75
N ALA A 278 -20.91 36.87 -21.05
CA ALA A 278 -20.53 37.43 -19.77
C ALA A 278 -20.10 38.89 -19.98
N PRO A 279 -20.76 39.89 -19.34
CA PRO A 279 -20.42 41.29 -19.53
C PRO A 279 -19.02 41.59 -19.01
N ARG A 280 -18.31 42.43 -19.78
CA ARG A 280 -16.98 42.89 -19.38
C ARG A 280 -17.07 44.04 -18.39
N VAL A 281 -16.40 43.90 -17.28
CA VAL A 281 -16.32 44.92 -16.22
C VAL A 281 -14.92 45.48 -16.16
N ALA A 282 -14.80 46.79 -16.05
CA ALA A 282 -13.51 47.45 -15.91
C ALA A 282 -12.87 47.10 -14.56
N PRO A 283 -11.55 46.83 -14.51
CA PRO A 283 -10.88 46.46 -13.28
C PRO A 283 -11.02 47.45 -12.11
N ASP A 284 -11.10 48.75 -12.42
CA ASP A 284 -11.26 49.82 -11.41
C ASP A 284 -12.67 49.79 -10.74
N ARG A 285 -13.69 49.32 -11.44
CA ARG A 285 -15.02 49.11 -10.89
C ARG A 285 -15.08 47.89 -10.01
N LEU A 286 -14.45 46.77 -10.49
CA LEU A 286 -14.38 45.55 -9.73
C LEU A 286 -13.63 45.77 -8.41
N ALA A 287 -12.53 46.52 -8.42
CA ALA A 287 -11.76 46.82 -7.24
C ALA A 287 -12.50 47.57 -6.14
N LYS A 288 -13.66 48.23 -6.46
CA LYS A 288 -14.52 48.93 -5.51
C LYS A 288 -15.59 48.06 -4.88
N VAL A 289 -15.76 46.83 -5.38
CA VAL A 289 -16.76 45.87 -4.89
C VAL A 289 -16.08 44.85 -3.96
N PRO A 290 -16.69 44.53 -2.81
CA PRO A 290 -16.12 43.52 -1.91
C PRO A 290 -15.99 42.16 -2.60
N THR A 291 -14.83 41.55 -2.42
CA THR A 291 -14.65 40.12 -2.77
C THR A 291 -15.20 39.24 -1.65
N ARG A 292 -16.00 38.27 -2.01
CA ARG A 292 -16.64 37.33 -1.09
C ARG A 292 -16.23 35.90 -1.41
N HIS A 293 -16.44 35.00 -0.45
CA HIS A 293 -16.30 33.57 -0.61
C HIS A 293 -17.60 32.91 -0.12
N VAL A 294 -18.57 32.83 -1.01
CA VAL A 294 -19.95 32.35 -0.73
C VAL A 294 -20.14 30.92 -1.23
N LEU A 295 -19.55 30.62 -2.39
CA LEU A 295 -19.63 29.32 -3.04
C LEU A 295 -18.37 28.51 -2.72
N ASP A 296 -18.56 27.25 -2.34
CA ASP A 296 -17.47 26.28 -2.23
C ASP A 296 -17.16 25.71 -3.62
N VAL A 297 -16.25 26.39 -4.33
CA VAL A 297 -15.92 26.06 -5.72
C VAL A 297 -14.40 25.87 -5.96
N ASP A 298 -13.60 25.96 -4.94
CA ASP A 298 -12.12 25.90 -5.05
C ASP A 298 -11.60 24.53 -5.50
N PHE A 299 -12.40 23.46 -5.30
CA PHE A 299 -12.04 22.12 -5.73
C PHE A 299 -12.39 21.82 -7.20
N TYR A 300 -13.12 22.73 -7.89
CA TYR A 300 -13.43 22.54 -9.30
C TYR A 300 -12.18 22.72 -10.16
N PRO A 301 -12.07 21.97 -11.29
CA PRO A 301 -11.00 22.18 -12.25
C PRO A 301 -10.96 23.63 -12.76
N GLU A 302 -9.76 24.16 -12.93
CA GLU A 302 -9.54 25.50 -13.48
C GLU A 302 -9.82 25.58 -14.99
N SER A 303 -9.68 24.45 -15.69
CA SER A 303 -9.88 24.34 -17.14
C SER A 303 -10.57 23.03 -17.49
N PRO A 304 -11.17 22.92 -18.70
CA PRO A 304 -11.71 21.65 -19.18
C PRO A 304 -10.68 20.54 -19.11
N LEU A 305 -11.11 19.35 -18.67
CA LEU A 305 -10.28 18.18 -18.49
C LEU A 305 -10.07 17.43 -19.82
N GLN A 306 -8.90 16.87 -20.00
CA GLN A 306 -8.63 15.89 -21.05
C GLN A 306 -9.04 14.50 -20.53
N ILE A 307 -10.15 13.99 -21.02
CA ILE A 307 -10.65 12.69 -20.61
C ILE A 307 -9.86 11.59 -21.31
N VAL A 308 -9.14 10.84 -20.53
CA VAL A 308 -8.35 9.67 -20.98
C VAL A 308 -9.29 8.60 -21.51
N ASP A 309 -8.98 8.01 -22.67
CA ASP A 309 -9.76 6.88 -23.20
C ASP A 309 -9.36 5.59 -22.46
N SER A 310 -10.23 5.11 -21.62
CA SER A 310 -10.04 3.89 -20.84
C SER A 310 -10.06 2.60 -21.68
N ARG A 311 -10.36 2.66 -22.97
CA ARG A 311 -10.18 1.53 -23.91
C ARG A 311 -8.73 1.37 -24.34
N ASP A 312 -7.97 2.48 -24.37
CA ASP A 312 -6.56 2.49 -24.70
C ASP A 312 -5.68 2.35 -23.46
N LEU A 313 -6.01 3.10 -22.41
CA LEU A 313 -5.35 3.04 -21.11
C LEU A 313 -6.23 2.28 -20.12
N THR A 314 -6.09 0.96 -20.17
CA THR A 314 -6.99 0.02 -19.47
C THR A 314 -6.68 -0.17 -17.99
N VAL A 315 -5.57 0.39 -17.50
CA VAL A 315 -5.14 0.30 -16.11
C VAL A 315 -5.22 1.67 -15.46
N THR A 316 -5.92 1.75 -14.32
CA THR A 316 -5.96 2.97 -13.48
C THR A 316 -5.39 2.63 -12.11
N CYS A 317 -4.42 3.41 -11.65
CA CYS A 317 -3.76 3.21 -10.37
C CYS A 317 -3.85 4.44 -9.46
N SER A 318 -4.02 4.17 -8.17
CA SER A 318 -3.75 5.10 -7.08
C SER A 318 -2.43 4.70 -6.44
N ALA A 319 -1.43 5.58 -6.47
CA ALA A 319 -0.10 5.37 -5.96
C ALA A 319 0.21 6.36 -4.84
N TRP A 320 0.84 5.86 -3.78
CA TRP A 320 1.24 6.65 -2.62
C TRP A 320 2.69 6.40 -2.31
N GLU A 321 3.41 7.47 -1.97
CA GLU A 321 4.79 7.38 -1.53
C GLU A 321 5.07 8.31 -0.36
N ARG A 322 6.00 7.91 0.53
CA ARG A 322 6.49 8.74 1.62
C ARG A 322 7.91 8.35 2.00
N GLY A 323 8.83 9.28 1.92
CA GLY A 323 10.18 9.14 2.44
C GLY A 323 10.21 9.15 3.97
N ILE A 324 11.28 8.61 4.55
CA ILE A 324 11.45 8.52 6.01
C ILE A 324 11.44 9.90 6.69
N ASP A 325 11.98 10.92 6.02
CA ASP A 325 12.07 12.29 6.53
C ASP A 325 10.91 13.19 6.04
N ASP A 326 10.04 12.67 5.16
CA ASP A 326 8.93 13.44 4.63
C ASP A 326 7.84 13.62 5.70
N ARG A 327 7.37 14.86 5.85
CA ARG A 327 6.24 15.17 6.74
C ARG A 327 4.91 14.67 6.18
N GLN A 328 4.79 14.64 4.85
CA GLN A 328 3.56 14.29 4.14
C GLN A 328 3.85 13.20 3.10
N GLY A 329 2.88 12.31 2.91
CA GLY A 329 2.89 11.39 1.77
C GLY A 329 2.41 12.10 0.50
N ARG A 330 2.81 11.58 -0.65
CA ARG A 330 2.33 12.05 -1.96
C ARG A 330 1.43 11.00 -2.56
N LEU A 331 0.25 11.41 -2.97
CA LEU A 331 -0.68 10.57 -3.71
C LEU A 331 -0.64 11.00 -5.18
N LYS A 332 -0.53 10.02 -6.07
CA LYS A 332 -0.53 10.19 -7.51
C LYS A 332 -1.52 9.23 -8.14
N LEU A 333 -2.30 9.72 -9.07
CA LEU A 333 -3.16 8.90 -9.89
C LEU A 333 -2.57 8.78 -11.28
N LEU A 334 -2.60 7.60 -11.87
CA LEU A 334 -2.10 7.38 -13.21
C LEU A 334 -3.00 6.42 -14.00
N ALA A 335 -3.05 6.62 -15.31
CA ALA A 335 -3.65 5.69 -16.26
C ALA A 335 -2.57 5.17 -17.20
N SER A 336 -2.60 3.86 -17.52
CA SER A 336 -1.61 3.21 -18.38
C SER A 336 -2.22 2.06 -19.17
N ARG A 337 -1.49 1.57 -20.18
CA ARG A 337 -1.92 0.39 -20.97
C ARG A 337 -1.70 -0.93 -20.24
N ILE A 338 -0.65 -0.98 -19.42
CA ILE A 338 -0.22 -2.16 -18.66
C ILE A 338 0.08 -1.74 -17.22
N LEU A 339 0.20 -2.70 -16.32
CA LEU A 339 0.62 -2.42 -14.95
C LEU A 339 1.94 -1.64 -14.93
N PRO A 340 2.06 -0.62 -14.06
CA PRO A 340 3.25 0.24 -13.99
C PRO A 340 4.41 -0.46 -13.24
N VAL A 341 4.81 -1.62 -13.72
CA VAL A 341 5.91 -2.47 -13.21
C VAL A 341 6.65 -3.07 -14.39
N THR A 342 7.84 -3.62 -14.18
CA THR A 342 8.54 -4.30 -15.27
C THR A 342 7.81 -5.57 -15.72
N VAL A 343 8.13 -6.05 -16.93
CA VAL A 343 7.51 -7.28 -17.47
C VAL A 343 7.82 -8.49 -16.57
N GLU A 344 9.01 -8.54 -16.01
CA GLU A 344 9.46 -9.58 -15.10
C GLU A 344 8.65 -9.55 -13.80
N GLN A 345 8.45 -8.37 -13.23
CA GLN A 345 7.65 -8.17 -12.02
C GLN A 345 6.18 -8.51 -12.25
N ALA A 346 5.63 -8.12 -13.41
CA ALA A 346 4.26 -8.48 -13.78
C ALA A 346 4.05 -9.99 -13.91
N ARG A 347 5.05 -10.72 -14.46
CA ARG A 347 5.03 -12.19 -14.54
C ARG A 347 5.20 -12.87 -13.19
N ALA A 348 5.92 -12.22 -12.27
CA ALA A 348 6.14 -12.70 -10.91
C ALA A 348 5.00 -12.32 -9.95
N ALA A 349 3.92 -11.71 -10.45
CA ALA A 349 2.76 -11.38 -9.64
C ALA A 349 2.23 -12.62 -8.91
N THR A 350 2.02 -12.47 -7.60
CA THR A 350 1.50 -13.54 -6.75
C THR A 350 -0.03 -13.49 -6.74
N PRO A 351 -0.73 -14.50 -7.30
CA PRO A 351 -2.18 -14.57 -7.22
C PRO A 351 -2.62 -14.84 -5.79
N LEU A 352 -3.67 -14.18 -5.35
CA LEU A 352 -4.21 -14.32 -3.99
C LEU A 352 -5.44 -15.21 -3.97
N VAL A 353 -5.52 -16.10 -2.98
CA VAL A 353 -6.70 -16.93 -2.75
C VAL A 353 -7.82 -16.06 -2.19
N GLY A 354 -8.99 -16.08 -2.82
CA GLY A 354 -10.14 -15.25 -2.42
C GLY A 354 -10.22 -13.89 -3.10
N GLY A 355 -9.26 -13.55 -3.97
CA GLY A 355 -9.37 -12.42 -4.90
C GLY A 355 -10.55 -12.59 -5.88
N GLY A 356 -10.94 -11.52 -6.56
CA GLY A 356 -12.05 -11.51 -7.53
C GLY A 356 -13.44 -11.47 -6.91
N ASN A 357 -13.55 -11.46 -5.61
CA ASN A 357 -14.83 -11.50 -4.92
C ASN A 357 -15.16 -10.10 -4.39
N ARG A 358 -15.72 -9.23 -5.19
CA ARG A 358 -16.34 -7.91 -4.88
C ARG A 358 -15.93 -7.20 -3.55
N GLY A 359 -14.95 -7.75 -2.83
CA GLY A 359 -14.40 -7.25 -1.58
C GLY A 359 -13.29 -6.22 -1.80
N VAL A 360 -12.54 -5.96 -0.73
CA VAL A 360 -11.40 -5.03 -0.75
C VAL A 360 -10.10 -5.74 -1.16
N GLN A 361 -10.05 -7.08 -1.05
CA GLN A 361 -8.85 -7.85 -1.32
C GLN A 361 -8.48 -7.82 -2.80
N ALA A 362 -7.18 -7.68 -3.09
CA ALA A 362 -6.65 -7.77 -4.45
C ALA A 362 -6.75 -9.20 -5.00
N ASP A 363 -6.78 -9.32 -6.33
CA ASP A 363 -6.69 -10.59 -7.04
C ASP A 363 -5.25 -11.11 -7.05
N GLN A 364 -4.30 -10.18 -7.09
CA GLN A 364 -2.88 -10.47 -7.11
C GLN A 364 -2.08 -9.32 -6.49
N VAL A 365 -0.85 -9.62 -6.09
CA VAL A 365 0.09 -8.63 -5.58
C VAL A 365 1.43 -8.72 -6.30
N VAL A 366 2.11 -7.58 -6.39
CA VAL A 366 3.43 -7.45 -6.99
C VAL A 366 4.38 -6.82 -5.98
N PHE A 367 5.49 -7.48 -5.74
CA PHE A 367 6.63 -6.87 -5.08
C PHE A 367 7.55 -6.29 -6.17
N ALA A 368 7.56 -4.96 -6.25
CA ALA A 368 8.45 -4.23 -7.15
C ALA A 368 9.83 -4.02 -6.50
N GLU A 369 10.67 -3.16 -7.07
CA GLU A 369 11.94 -2.81 -6.45
C GLU A 369 11.74 -2.08 -5.13
N GLU A 370 12.63 -2.30 -4.16
CA GLU A 370 12.61 -1.67 -2.83
C GLU A 370 11.26 -1.81 -2.09
N PRO A 371 10.71 -3.01 -1.93
CA PRO A 371 9.45 -3.17 -1.21
C PRO A 371 9.64 -2.92 0.30
N ALA A 372 8.61 -2.36 0.93
CA ALA A 372 8.55 -2.23 2.39
C ALA A 372 7.76 -3.40 2.97
N THR A 373 8.43 -4.34 3.66
CA THR A 373 7.78 -5.54 4.20
C THR A 373 7.48 -5.47 5.68
N PHE A 374 8.09 -4.54 6.42
CA PHE A 374 7.71 -4.24 7.80
C PHE A 374 7.18 -2.81 7.88
N VAL A 375 5.90 -2.69 8.19
CA VAL A 375 5.18 -1.40 8.06
C VAL A 375 4.33 -1.08 9.29
N SER A 376 4.12 0.21 9.51
CA SER A 376 3.13 0.76 10.42
C SER A 376 2.03 1.43 9.62
N THR A 377 0.77 1.13 9.93
CA THR A 377 -0.35 1.76 9.22
C THR A 377 -0.45 3.24 9.54
N THR A 378 -0.82 4.01 8.52
CA THR A 378 -1.19 5.41 8.64
C THR A 378 -2.57 5.63 8.03
N GLY A 379 -3.19 6.78 8.33
CA GLY A 379 -4.42 7.19 7.65
C GLY A 379 -4.18 7.48 6.17
N SER A 380 -5.26 7.55 5.41
CA SER A 380 -5.22 7.85 3.97
C SER A 380 -4.89 9.30 3.65
N ALA A 381 -5.06 10.22 4.60
CA ALA A 381 -4.66 11.62 4.43
C ALA A 381 -3.12 11.73 4.29
N PRO A 382 -2.62 12.52 3.33
CA PRO A 382 -1.18 12.64 3.09
C PRO A 382 -0.37 13.07 4.32
N ASP A 383 -0.96 13.89 5.18
CA ASP A 383 -0.36 14.44 6.39
C ASP A 383 -0.64 13.64 7.67
N SER A 384 -1.29 12.46 7.56
CA SER A 384 -1.65 11.67 8.73
C SER A 384 -0.41 11.31 9.55
N PRO A 385 -0.33 11.73 10.82
CA PRO A 385 0.78 11.39 11.71
C PRO A 385 0.60 10.01 12.36
N ALA A 386 -0.57 9.40 12.19
CA ALA A 386 -0.94 8.19 12.93
C ALA A 386 -0.03 7.01 12.59
N ARG A 387 0.48 6.35 13.64
CA ARG A 387 1.10 5.02 13.58
C ARG A 387 0.24 4.11 14.43
N GLN A 388 -0.57 3.25 13.79
CA GLN A 388 -1.62 2.53 14.48
C GLN A 388 -1.27 1.07 14.75
N THR A 389 -0.96 0.31 13.72
CA THR A 389 -0.69 -1.13 13.80
C THR A 389 0.56 -1.48 13.03
N LEU A 390 1.28 -2.48 13.51
CA LEU A 390 2.46 -3.01 12.81
C LEU A 390 2.07 -4.26 12.02
N TRP A 391 2.62 -4.37 10.84
CA TRP A 391 2.43 -5.49 9.94
C TRP A 391 3.75 -5.96 9.35
N LEU A 392 3.93 -7.26 9.31
CA LEU A 392 5.00 -7.93 8.59
C LEU A 392 4.39 -8.63 7.38
N ILE A 393 4.94 -8.42 6.19
CA ILE A 393 4.40 -8.96 4.94
C ILE A 393 5.38 -10.00 4.43
N ASP A 394 4.87 -11.18 4.10
CA ASP A 394 5.68 -12.24 3.54
C ASP A 394 5.71 -12.20 2.00
N VAL A 395 6.56 -13.04 1.42
CA VAL A 395 6.72 -13.15 -0.04
C VAL A 395 5.48 -13.69 -0.76
N THR A 396 4.54 -14.27 -0.03
CA THR A 396 3.27 -14.77 -0.59
C THR A 396 2.19 -13.69 -0.61
N GLY A 397 2.50 -12.49 -0.12
CA GLY A 397 1.58 -11.36 -0.08
C GLY A 397 0.63 -11.37 1.12
N ILE A 398 0.86 -12.18 2.12
CA ILE A 398 0.08 -12.19 3.35
C ILE A 398 0.68 -11.20 4.34
N ARG A 399 -0.15 -10.33 4.92
CA ARG A 399 0.25 -9.41 5.99
C ARG A 399 -0.10 -10.01 7.36
N TYR A 400 0.86 -10.02 8.25
CA TYR A 400 0.74 -10.55 9.61
C TYR A 400 0.80 -9.40 10.61
N GLY A 401 -0.18 -9.31 11.49
CA GLY A 401 -0.19 -8.32 12.57
C GLY A 401 0.91 -8.61 13.59
N VAL A 402 1.66 -7.57 13.98
CA VAL A 402 2.66 -7.62 15.06
C VAL A 402 2.21 -6.66 16.15
N PRO A 403 1.86 -7.12 17.37
CA PRO A 403 1.35 -6.23 18.40
C PRO A 403 2.38 -5.22 18.88
N PHE A 404 1.94 -3.97 19.09
CA PHE A 404 2.72 -3.00 19.85
C PHE A 404 2.86 -3.46 21.30
N GLY A 405 4.06 -3.33 21.86
CA GLY A 405 4.32 -3.69 23.25
C GLY A 405 4.68 -5.17 23.48
N ASP A 406 4.52 -6.04 22.51
CA ASP A 406 5.11 -7.39 22.56
C ASP A 406 6.60 -7.31 22.17
N ASN A 407 7.41 -6.75 23.08
CA ASN A 407 8.85 -6.62 22.84
C ASN A 407 9.53 -7.97 22.61
N ASN A 408 9.07 -9.02 23.27
CA ASN A 408 9.62 -10.38 23.09
C ASN A 408 9.25 -10.94 21.71
N GLY A 409 8.02 -10.69 21.22
CA GLY A 409 7.60 -11.08 19.88
C GLY A 409 8.40 -10.35 18.81
N MET A 410 8.52 -9.03 18.89
CA MET A 410 9.33 -8.24 17.97
C MET A 410 10.80 -8.67 17.99
N GLN A 411 11.37 -8.89 19.19
CA GLN A 411 12.73 -9.38 19.35
C GLN A 411 12.89 -10.78 18.75
N GLY A 412 11.92 -11.67 18.98
CA GLY A 412 11.89 -13.01 18.43
C GLY A 412 11.90 -13.02 16.89
N LEU A 413 11.26 -12.03 16.28
CA LEU A 413 11.27 -11.85 14.82
C LEU A 413 12.44 -11.02 14.30
N GLY A 414 13.33 -10.54 15.18
CA GLY A 414 14.46 -9.66 14.81
C GLY A 414 14.01 -8.27 14.35
N LEU A 415 12.81 -7.82 14.71
CA LEU A 415 12.23 -6.56 14.28
C LEU A 415 12.58 -5.41 15.24
N LYS A 416 12.82 -4.23 14.67
CA LYS A 416 13.01 -2.99 15.40
C LYS A 416 11.98 -1.96 14.92
N LEU A 417 11.31 -1.27 15.84
CA LEU A 417 10.25 -0.32 15.50
C LEU A 417 10.71 0.76 14.51
N GLN A 418 11.98 1.18 14.58
CA GLN A 418 12.56 2.16 13.66
C GLN A 418 12.65 1.70 12.21
N GLN A 419 12.58 0.39 11.98
CA GLN A 419 12.55 -0.20 10.64
C GLN A 419 11.16 -0.12 10.00
N ALA A 420 10.10 0.05 10.81
CA ALA A 420 8.75 0.11 10.28
C ALA A 420 8.56 1.35 9.38
N ARG A 421 8.17 1.13 8.13
CA ARG A 421 7.81 2.18 7.19
C ARG A 421 6.32 2.45 7.26
N LEU A 422 5.89 3.65 6.87
CA LEU A 422 4.48 3.98 6.84
C LEU A 422 3.82 3.37 5.61
N ALA A 423 2.60 2.86 5.78
CA ALA A 423 1.74 2.39 4.70
C ALA A 423 0.30 2.86 4.93
N PRO A 424 -0.38 3.49 3.95
CA PRO A 424 -1.77 3.88 4.12
C PRO A 424 -2.66 2.65 4.22
N TRP A 425 -3.55 2.64 5.21
CA TRP A 425 -4.46 1.50 5.42
C TRP A 425 -5.28 1.18 4.17
N SER A 426 -5.73 2.21 3.45
CA SER A 426 -6.50 2.06 2.22
C SER A 426 -5.80 1.22 1.14
N MET A 427 -4.46 1.20 1.14
CA MET A 427 -3.66 0.40 0.21
C MET A 427 -3.16 -0.91 0.83
N LEU A 428 -2.92 -0.93 2.14
CA LEU A 428 -2.48 -2.14 2.83
C LEU A 428 -3.61 -3.16 3.00
N GLN A 429 -4.85 -2.71 3.15
CA GLN A 429 -6.00 -3.60 3.36
C GLN A 429 -6.27 -4.56 2.20
N VAL A 430 -5.78 -4.27 1.00
CA VAL A 430 -5.96 -5.17 -0.16
C VAL A 430 -5.11 -6.45 -0.06
N TRP A 431 -4.10 -6.45 0.81
CA TRP A 431 -3.27 -7.61 1.12
C TRP A 431 -3.99 -8.48 2.15
N PRO A 432 -4.14 -9.80 1.94
CA PRO A 432 -4.85 -10.67 2.87
C PRO A 432 -4.18 -10.70 4.25
N ALA A 433 -5.00 -10.77 5.28
CA ALA A 433 -4.52 -10.85 6.65
C ALA A 433 -4.29 -12.31 7.06
N GLY A 434 -3.10 -12.60 7.53
CA GLY A 434 -2.76 -13.82 8.27
C GLY A 434 -3.01 -13.66 9.78
N PRO A 435 -2.69 -14.67 10.57
CA PRO A 435 -2.79 -14.63 12.03
C PRO A 435 -1.81 -13.60 12.62
N GLU A 436 -2.11 -13.19 13.85
CA GLU A 436 -1.22 -12.31 14.62
C GLU A 436 0.06 -13.05 15.02
N LEU A 437 1.21 -12.41 14.82
CA LEU A 437 2.52 -12.91 15.23
C LEU A 437 2.89 -12.36 16.61
N SER A 438 2.32 -12.96 17.66
CA SER A 438 2.62 -12.62 19.04
C SER A 438 3.13 -13.85 19.82
N ARG A 439 3.89 -13.59 20.89
CA ARG A 439 4.33 -14.66 21.79
C ARG A 439 3.13 -15.39 22.41
N ALA A 440 2.07 -14.66 22.74
CA ALA A 440 0.86 -15.25 23.31
C ALA A 440 0.17 -16.21 22.33
N ALA A 441 0.02 -15.82 21.06
CA ALA A 441 -0.52 -16.68 20.01
C ALA A 441 0.38 -17.90 19.76
N ALA A 442 1.70 -17.74 19.80
CA ALA A 442 2.66 -18.84 19.59
C ALA A 442 2.63 -19.87 20.74
N LEU A 443 2.28 -19.49 21.95
CA LEU A 443 2.09 -20.40 23.10
C LEU A 443 0.76 -21.16 23.07
N THR A 444 -0.03 -21.06 22.02
CA THR A 444 -1.25 -21.86 21.87
C THR A 444 -0.87 -23.32 21.63
N ALA A 445 -1.35 -24.19 22.53
CA ALA A 445 -1.20 -25.63 22.43
C ALA A 445 -2.32 -26.23 21.58
N HIS A 446 -1.95 -27.13 20.67
CA HIS A 446 -2.87 -27.79 19.76
C HIS A 446 -3.06 -29.24 20.15
N GLY A 447 -4.33 -29.65 20.35
CA GLY A 447 -4.71 -31.05 20.53
C GLY A 447 -4.83 -31.78 19.20
N GLY A 448 -4.91 -33.13 19.25
CA GLY A 448 -5.07 -33.95 18.05
C GLY A 448 -6.43 -33.85 17.36
N ALA A 449 -7.42 -33.17 17.94
CA ALA A 449 -8.72 -32.96 17.34
C ALA A 449 -8.81 -31.56 16.68
N PRO A 450 -9.50 -31.40 15.55
CA PRO A 450 -9.75 -30.11 14.94
C PRO A 450 -10.44 -29.16 15.94
N GLY A 451 -9.88 -27.95 16.14
CA GLY A 451 -10.41 -26.93 17.04
C GLY A 451 -9.99 -27.04 18.50
N ALA A 452 -9.25 -28.09 18.92
CA ALA A 452 -8.70 -28.17 20.26
C ALA A 452 -7.43 -27.34 20.38
N ALA A 453 -7.56 -26.07 20.76
CA ALA A 453 -6.45 -25.16 21.01
C ALA A 453 -6.60 -24.53 22.40
N VAL A 454 -5.56 -24.55 23.23
CA VAL A 454 -5.56 -24.02 24.60
C VAL A 454 -4.27 -23.22 24.83
N ALA A 455 -4.38 -22.04 25.43
CA ALA A 455 -3.23 -21.24 25.82
C ALA A 455 -2.46 -21.92 26.98
N LEU A 456 -1.16 -22.05 26.84
CA LEU A 456 -0.31 -22.56 27.94
C LEU A 456 -0.13 -21.50 29.04
N PRO A 457 0.06 -21.93 30.31
CA PRO A 457 0.44 -21.02 31.38
C PRO A 457 1.69 -20.24 31.03
N GLY A 458 1.68 -18.93 31.20
CA GLY A 458 2.75 -18.00 30.80
C GLY A 458 2.43 -17.17 29.55
N SER A 459 1.27 -17.42 28.90
CA SER A 459 0.72 -16.54 27.86
C SER A 459 0.06 -15.27 28.44
N ALA A 460 -0.35 -15.29 29.71
CA ALA A 460 -0.84 -14.10 30.40
C ALA A 460 0.36 -13.20 30.70
N GLY A 461 0.44 -12.06 30.02
CA GLY A 461 1.50 -11.09 30.16
C GLY A 461 1.71 -10.69 31.63
N GLN A 462 2.97 -10.54 32.00
CA GLN A 462 3.31 -9.63 33.11
C GLN A 462 2.92 -8.22 32.67
N ALA A 463 1.62 -7.90 32.80
CA ALA A 463 1.13 -6.54 32.88
C ALA A 463 1.30 -6.15 34.35
N GLY A 464 2.26 -5.31 34.67
CA GLY A 464 2.36 -4.70 35.97
C GLY A 464 3.78 -4.62 36.52
N GLY A 465 4.37 -3.46 36.41
CA GLY A 465 5.60 -3.03 37.08
C GLY A 465 6.07 -1.73 36.50
#